data_ef11b4a1001e18547167d23ed33747f6
#
_entry.id   ef11b4a1001e18547167d23ed33747f6
#
_cell.length_a   1.000
_cell.length_b   1.000
_cell.length_c   1.000
_cell.angle_alpha   90.00
_cell.angle_beta   90.00
_cell.angle_gamma   90.00
#
_symmetry.space_group_name_H-M   'P 1'
#
loop_
_entity.id
_entity.type
_entity.pdbx_description
1 polymer ?
#
loop_
_entity_poly.entity_id
_entity_poly.type
_entity_poly.pdbx_seq_one_letter_code
_entity_poly.pdbx_strand_id
1 'polypeptide(L)'
;MKKILFREHYEKTTFGITDIQRREIALQNWGSQGINNRHNYYNSVTNLQTVLGASSNVSAVFASTGYFLDPNETDTGKRGYLGHDLVIDIDKELKGSREDWLEDMCEITDNLVNVLHGVLGYSLNDLELEFSGNKGFHILIKGHKDIPAEDRRQIIEFLMGDKIDRRSLAPSLGGWGKEFAKGCRTIAELCADDKKYNEEILLSIGLPKVHAKKIGDLASSEIVRNPLKQGRLDMFDAKTTNAIRNWSIKSRKEAFSTIDKVVTVDKNRILRVAGSLHPKSGLVCLTLELSDLSNPEIIFEKLKAAGGLDEVTLTLTEPALENFERVHRWEAGTYNIPRWLAIHLSVQN
;
A
#
# COMPACT_ATOMS: atom_id res chain seq x y z
N MET A 1 18.85 23.64 -6.24
CA MET A 1 19.38 22.28 -6.38
C MET A 1 18.26 21.25 -6.66
N LYS A 2 17.27 21.06 -5.76
CA LYS A 2 16.22 20.03 -5.91
C LYS A 2 15.49 20.04 -7.27
N LYS A 3 15.12 21.21 -7.82
CA LYS A 3 14.49 21.30 -9.14
C LYS A 3 15.34 20.74 -10.28
N ILE A 4 16.65 20.91 -10.19
CA ILE A 4 17.61 20.40 -11.19
C ILE A 4 17.71 18.88 -11.08
N LEU A 5 17.87 18.34 -9.87
CA LEU A 5 17.96 16.89 -9.63
C LEU A 5 16.70 16.16 -10.11
N PHE A 6 15.50 16.73 -9.86
CA PHE A 6 14.23 16.16 -10.33
C PHE A 6 14.13 16.17 -11.86
N ARG A 7 14.49 17.30 -12.52
CA ARG A 7 14.51 17.36 -13.97
C ARG A 7 15.46 16.32 -14.57
N GLU A 8 16.69 16.22 -14.06
CA GLU A 8 17.69 15.26 -14.52
C GLU A 8 17.27 13.81 -14.32
N HIS A 9 16.50 13.52 -13.25
CA HIS A 9 15.87 12.22 -13.05
C HIS A 9 14.82 11.97 -14.16
N TYR A 10 13.93 12.93 -14.42
CA TYR A 10 12.88 12.79 -15.43
C TYR A 10 13.41 12.71 -16.87
N GLU A 11 14.59 13.27 -17.16
CA GLU A 11 15.28 13.10 -18.44
C GLU A 11 15.68 11.64 -18.71
N LYS A 12 15.98 10.87 -17.66
CA LYS A 12 16.54 9.52 -17.75
C LYS A 12 15.54 8.40 -17.42
N THR A 13 14.50 8.71 -16.68
CA THR A 13 13.56 7.70 -16.16
C THR A 13 12.58 7.24 -17.24
N THR A 14 12.14 6.00 -17.15
CA THR A 14 11.00 5.50 -17.93
C THR A 14 9.77 5.48 -17.04
N PHE A 15 8.67 6.05 -17.52
CA PHE A 15 7.41 6.04 -16.79
C PHE A 15 6.58 4.80 -17.09
N GLY A 16 6.10 4.13 -16.04
CA GLY A 16 5.20 2.98 -16.15
C GLY A 16 3.74 3.42 -16.40
N ILE A 17 3.45 3.92 -17.60
CA ILE A 17 2.09 4.35 -17.95
C ILE A 17 1.61 3.53 -19.16
N THR A 18 0.61 2.70 -18.93
CA THR A 18 -0.08 1.98 -20.00
C THR A 18 -1.18 2.84 -20.62
N ASP A 19 -1.39 2.74 -21.92
CA ASP A 19 -2.45 3.46 -22.65
C ASP A 19 -2.45 4.99 -22.40
N ILE A 20 -1.27 5.62 -22.34
CA ILE A 20 -1.09 7.04 -22.01
C ILE A 20 -2.01 7.96 -22.83
N GLN A 21 -2.30 7.60 -24.08
CA GLN A 21 -3.19 8.36 -24.98
C GLN A 21 -4.66 8.36 -24.53
N ARG A 22 -5.00 7.51 -23.57
CA ARG A 22 -6.35 7.39 -23.02
C ARG A 22 -6.44 7.87 -21.56
N ARG A 23 -5.32 8.37 -21.01
CA ARG A 23 -5.25 8.82 -19.62
C ARG A 23 -5.05 10.33 -19.54
N GLU A 24 -5.75 10.94 -18.61
CA GLU A 24 -5.37 12.27 -18.12
C GLU A 24 -4.02 12.19 -17.45
N ILE A 25 -3.08 13.03 -17.86
CA ILE A 25 -1.82 13.24 -17.15
C ILE A 25 -1.94 14.52 -16.35
N ALA A 26 -1.53 14.43 -15.08
CA ALA A 26 -1.52 15.58 -14.19
C ALA A 26 -0.13 15.78 -13.60
N LEU A 27 0.25 17.04 -13.43
CA LEU A 27 1.54 17.43 -12.94
C LEU A 27 1.39 18.23 -11.65
N GLN A 28 2.27 17.99 -10.70
CA GLN A 28 2.45 18.86 -9.56
C GLN A 28 3.67 19.75 -9.81
N ASN A 29 3.49 21.04 -9.75
CA ASN A 29 4.59 21.99 -9.89
C ASN A 29 5.16 22.37 -8.52
N TRP A 30 6.44 22.73 -8.51
CA TRP A 30 7.08 23.26 -7.31
C TRP A 30 6.37 24.50 -6.81
N GLY A 31 6.19 24.58 -5.48
CA GLY A 31 5.48 25.68 -4.82
C GLY A 31 3.97 25.49 -4.71
N SER A 32 3.39 24.47 -5.34
CA SER A 32 1.98 24.14 -5.13
C SER A 32 1.78 23.16 -3.97
N GLN A 33 0.68 23.32 -3.23
CA GLN A 33 0.31 22.41 -2.14
C GLN A 33 -0.24 21.05 -2.62
N GLY A 34 -0.51 20.92 -3.93
CA GLY A 34 -1.09 19.73 -4.53
C GLY A 34 -0.96 19.76 -6.05
N ILE A 35 -1.71 18.89 -6.70
CA ILE A 35 -1.75 18.77 -8.15
C ILE A 35 -2.47 19.99 -8.73
N ASN A 36 -1.75 20.81 -9.48
CA ASN A 36 -2.22 22.11 -9.97
C ASN A 36 -2.21 22.24 -11.49
N ASN A 37 -1.72 21.25 -12.21
CA ASN A 37 -1.70 21.21 -13.67
C ASN A 37 -2.32 19.87 -14.11
N ARG A 38 -3.60 19.93 -14.45
CA ARG A 38 -4.43 18.77 -14.82
C ARG A 38 -4.83 18.81 -16.30
N HIS A 39 -5.47 17.73 -16.77
CA HIS A 39 -6.03 17.61 -18.12
C HIS A 39 -4.98 17.73 -19.22
N ASN A 40 -3.75 17.22 -18.96
CA ASN A 40 -2.74 17.16 -19.99
C ASN A 40 -2.89 15.85 -20.79
N TYR A 41 -2.61 15.94 -22.09
CA TYR A 41 -2.59 14.84 -23.03
C TYR A 41 -1.18 14.66 -23.60
N TYR A 42 -0.74 13.41 -23.68
CA TYR A 42 0.51 13.03 -24.33
C TYR A 42 0.27 11.83 -25.25
N ASN A 43 0.84 11.88 -26.45
CA ASN A 43 0.71 10.83 -27.45
C ASN A 43 1.61 9.61 -27.16
N SER A 44 2.63 9.77 -26.32
CA SER A 44 3.54 8.70 -25.91
C SER A 44 4.24 9.05 -24.60
N VAL A 45 4.78 8.03 -23.92
CA VAL A 45 5.64 8.19 -22.74
C VAL A 45 6.90 8.99 -23.09
N THR A 46 7.49 8.78 -24.27
CA THR A 46 8.65 9.54 -24.74
C THR A 46 8.33 11.03 -24.91
N ASN A 47 7.14 11.37 -25.39
CA ASN A 47 6.72 12.76 -25.50
C ASN A 47 6.57 13.42 -24.11
N LEU A 48 5.97 12.72 -23.14
CA LEU A 48 5.91 13.18 -21.75
C LEU A 48 7.32 13.38 -21.18
N GLN A 49 8.22 12.42 -21.36
CA GLN A 49 9.60 12.48 -20.88
C GLN A 49 10.37 13.69 -21.45
N THR A 50 10.22 13.94 -22.76
CA THR A 50 10.86 15.10 -23.43
C THR A 50 10.38 16.43 -22.79
N VAL A 51 9.08 16.56 -22.54
CA VAL A 51 8.52 17.78 -21.92
C VAL A 51 9.03 17.95 -20.49
N LEU A 52 9.10 16.87 -19.73
CA LEU A 52 9.58 16.90 -18.34
C LEU A 52 11.07 17.22 -18.25
N GLY A 53 11.89 16.66 -19.15
CA GLY A 53 13.33 16.97 -19.24
C GLY A 53 13.61 18.43 -19.60
N ALA A 54 12.72 19.06 -20.36
CA ALA A 54 12.81 20.48 -20.68
C ALA A 54 12.36 21.43 -19.54
N SER A 55 11.65 20.88 -18.50
CA SER A 55 11.05 21.69 -17.43
C SER A 55 11.63 21.37 -16.06
N SER A 56 12.21 22.36 -15.39
CA SER A 56 12.64 22.23 -13.98
C SER A 56 11.54 22.55 -12.97
N ASN A 57 10.29 22.73 -13.41
CA ASN A 57 9.21 23.13 -12.51
C ASN A 57 8.33 21.98 -12.02
N VAL A 58 8.44 20.79 -12.59
CA VAL A 58 7.63 19.63 -12.21
C VAL A 58 8.24 18.90 -11.03
N SER A 59 7.45 18.67 -9.99
CA SER A 59 7.83 17.94 -8.77
C SER A 59 7.25 16.53 -8.70
N ALA A 60 6.11 16.26 -9.37
CA ALA A 60 5.54 14.92 -9.47
C ALA A 60 4.63 14.77 -10.70
N VAL A 61 4.51 13.53 -11.17
CA VAL A 61 3.72 13.13 -12.34
C VAL A 61 2.67 12.12 -11.91
N PHE A 62 1.45 12.31 -12.39
CA PHE A 62 0.29 11.45 -12.09
C PHE A 62 -0.44 11.09 -13.37
N ALA A 63 -1.10 9.94 -13.36
CA ALA A 63 -2.03 9.53 -14.41
C ALA A 63 -3.39 9.17 -13.81
N SER A 64 -4.46 9.37 -14.58
CA SER A 64 -5.79 8.91 -14.18
C SER A 64 -5.86 7.39 -14.11
N THR A 65 -6.59 6.86 -13.13
CA THR A 65 -7.01 5.46 -13.14
C THR A 65 -8.04 5.21 -14.23
N GLY A 66 -8.79 6.24 -14.61
CA GLY A 66 -9.77 6.22 -15.70
C GLY A 66 -9.14 6.33 -17.09
N TYR A 67 -9.82 5.72 -18.05
CA TYR A 67 -9.55 5.80 -19.49
C TYR A 67 -10.64 6.62 -20.18
N PHE A 68 -10.26 7.49 -21.09
CA PHE A 68 -11.15 8.43 -21.74
C PHE A 68 -10.90 8.51 -23.26
N LEU A 69 -11.92 8.84 -24.01
CA LEU A 69 -11.78 9.18 -25.43
C LEU A 69 -11.02 10.50 -25.60
N ASP A 70 -11.35 11.48 -24.76
CA ASP A 70 -10.74 12.79 -24.72
C ASP A 70 -10.22 13.10 -23.29
N PRO A 71 -9.01 12.66 -22.95
CA PRO A 71 -8.49 12.78 -21.59
C PRO A 71 -8.14 14.21 -21.18
N ASN A 72 -7.99 15.15 -22.14
CA ASN A 72 -7.71 16.57 -21.86
C ASN A 72 -8.98 17.45 -21.77
N GLU A 73 -10.16 16.91 -22.07
CA GLU A 73 -11.42 17.63 -21.86
C GLU A 73 -11.62 17.90 -20.34
N THR A 74 -11.95 19.14 -20.01
CA THR A 74 -12.14 19.59 -18.62
C THR A 74 -13.53 19.27 -18.08
N ASP A 75 -14.53 19.22 -18.96
CA ASP A 75 -15.88 18.80 -18.61
C ASP A 75 -15.92 17.26 -18.49
N THR A 76 -16.00 16.77 -17.26
CA THR A 76 -15.99 15.33 -16.97
C THR A 76 -17.12 14.57 -17.67
N GLY A 77 -18.23 15.23 -18.02
CA GLY A 77 -19.36 14.64 -18.75
C GLY A 77 -19.06 14.39 -20.23
N LYS A 78 -18.10 15.16 -20.80
CA LYS A 78 -17.76 15.11 -22.23
C LYS A 78 -16.52 14.26 -22.54
N ARG A 79 -15.77 13.82 -21.53
CA ARG A 79 -14.52 13.07 -21.71
C ARG A 79 -14.66 11.73 -22.42
N GLY A 80 -15.85 11.16 -22.51
CA GLY A 80 -16.08 9.84 -23.11
C GLY A 80 -15.41 8.74 -22.29
N TYR A 81 -15.94 8.48 -21.10
CA TYR A 81 -15.42 7.46 -20.17
C TYR A 81 -15.43 6.05 -20.78
N LEU A 82 -14.31 5.33 -20.71
CA LEU A 82 -14.07 4.00 -21.30
C LEU A 82 -13.88 2.89 -20.25
N GLY A 83 -13.85 3.24 -18.96
CA GLY A 83 -13.53 2.32 -17.89
C GLY A 83 -12.40 2.86 -17.02
N HIS A 84 -12.04 2.17 -15.94
CA HIS A 84 -10.89 2.53 -15.11
C HIS A 84 -10.24 1.29 -14.48
N ASP A 85 -8.97 1.41 -14.09
CA ASP A 85 -8.25 0.34 -13.42
C ASP A 85 -8.91 0.00 -12.08
N LEU A 86 -8.90 -1.26 -11.71
CA LEU A 86 -9.22 -1.66 -10.35
C LEU A 86 -7.95 -1.51 -9.52
N VAL A 87 -7.90 -0.48 -8.69
CA VAL A 87 -6.73 -0.15 -7.87
C VAL A 87 -7.12 -0.18 -6.40
N ILE A 88 -6.28 -0.79 -5.58
CA ILE A 88 -6.37 -0.74 -4.13
C ILE A 88 -5.19 0.08 -3.64
N ASP A 89 -5.46 1.19 -2.99
CA ASP A 89 -4.47 2.09 -2.39
C ASP A 89 -4.37 1.79 -0.89
N ILE A 90 -3.16 1.49 -0.45
CA ILE A 90 -2.83 1.14 0.92
C ILE A 90 -1.93 2.26 1.45
N ASP A 91 -2.41 3.06 2.39
CA ASP A 91 -1.69 4.21 2.93
C ASP A 91 -1.63 4.15 4.46
N LYS A 92 -0.42 4.20 5.03
CA LYS A 92 -0.19 4.15 6.47
C LYS A 92 0.80 5.24 6.88
N GLU A 93 0.45 6.02 7.88
CA GLU A 93 1.35 7.04 8.40
C GLU A 93 2.69 6.44 8.84
N LEU A 94 3.79 7.08 8.40
CA LEU A 94 5.15 6.72 8.79
C LEU A 94 5.35 7.10 10.27
N LYS A 95 5.43 6.08 11.12
CA LYS A 95 5.75 6.21 12.55
C LYS A 95 7.02 5.40 12.82
N GLY A 96 7.99 6.01 13.49
CA GLY A 96 9.28 5.36 13.74
C GLY A 96 10.23 5.42 12.53
N SER A 97 11.04 4.40 12.36
CA SER A 97 11.94 4.26 11.21
C SER A 97 11.15 3.89 9.95
N ARG A 98 11.72 4.21 8.78
CA ARG A 98 11.13 3.76 7.51
C ARG A 98 11.29 2.25 7.33
N GLU A 99 12.32 1.65 7.93
CA GLU A 99 12.55 0.22 7.92
C GLU A 99 11.41 -0.53 8.60
N ASP A 100 11.10 -0.20 9.88
CA ASP A 100 9.98 -0.79 10.62
C ASP A 100 8.64 -0.56 9.89
N TRP A 101 8.46 0.66 9.35
CA TRP A 101 7.26 0.99 8.58
C TRP A 101 7.13 0.14 7.31
N LEU A 102 8.24 -0.10 6.60
CA LEU A 102 8.24 -0.88 5.36
C LEU A 102 7.95 -2.35 5.64
N GLU A 103 8.50 -2.92 6.71
CA GLU A 103 8.20 -4.29 7.16
C GLU A 103 6.69 -4.45 7.44
N ASP A 104 6.11 -3.56 8.23
CA ASP A 104 4.67 -3.53 8.50
C ASP A 104 3.83 -3.43 7.22
N MET A 105 4.25 -2.56 6.29
CA MET A 105 3.53 -2.34 5.02
C MET A 105 3.64 -3.55 4.09
N CYS A 106 4.80 -4.21 4.04
CA CYS A 106 4.98 -5.45 3.30
C CYS A 106 4.06 -6.56 3.84
N GLU A 107 3.97 -6.72 5.16
CA GLU A 107 3.07 -7.69 5.78
C GLU A 107 1.59 -7.41 5.45
N ILE A 108 1.16 -6.15 5.60
CA ILE A 108 -0.23 -5.74 5.28
C ILE A 108 -0.54 -6.01 3.80
N THR A 109 0.39 -5.65 2.91
CA THR A 109 0.22 -5.77 1.46
C THR A 109 0.21 -7.24 1.03
N ASP A 110 1.11 -8.07 1.56
CA ASP A 110 1.13 -9.51 1.31
C ASP A 110 -0.16 -10.18 1.78
N ASN A 111 -0.64 -9.83 2.97
CA ASN A 111 -1.94 -10.30 3.46
C ASN A 111 -3.08 -9.93 2.51
N LEU A 112 -3.06 -8.72 1.94
CA LEU A 112 -4.07 -8.29 0.98
C LEU A 112 -3.97 -9.04 -0.35
N VAL A 113 -2.76 -9.23 -0.89
CA VAL A 113 -2.50 -10.07 -2.08
C VAL A 113 -3.04 -11.49 -1.86
N ASN A 114 -2.81 -12.05 -0.69
CA ASN A 114 -3.32 -13.39 -0.33
C ASN A 114 -4.86 -13.43 -0.29
N VAL A 115 -5.54 -12.36 0.14
CA VAL A 115 -7.00 -12.27 0.10
C VAL A 115 -7.51 -12.10 -1.34
N LEU A 116 -6.88 -11.23 -2.12
CA LEU A 116 -7.24 -11.03 -3.52
C LEU A 116 -7.10 -12.33 -4.32
N HIS A 117 -6.00 -13.04 -4.16
CA HIS A 117 -5.76 -14.30 -4.85
C HIS A 117 -6.58 -15.46 -4.27
N GLY A 118 -6.40 -15.74 -2.98
CA GLY A 118 -6.91 -16.96 -2.33
C GLY A 118 -8.40 -16.92 -1.99
N VAL A 119 -9.02 -15.74 -1.93
CA VAL A 119 -10.42 -15.54 -1.56
C VAL A 119 -11.25 -14.99 -2.73
N LEU A 120 -10.79 -13.95 -3.38
CA LEU A 120 -11.50 -13.32 -4.51
C LEU A 120 -11.15 -13.96 -5.86
N GLY A 121 -10.11 -14.81 -5.92
CA GLY A 121 -9.79 -15.61 -7.10
C GLY A 121 -9.02 -14.87 -8.20
N TYR A 122 -8.45 -13.68 -7.92
CA TYR A 122 -7.61 -13.00 -8.89
C TYR A 122 -6.31 -13.78 -9.14
N SER A 123 -5.86 -13.83 -10.38
CA SER A 123 -4.55 -14.42 -10.71
C SER A 123 -3.42 -13.53 -10.18
N LEU A 124 -2.36 -14.11 -9.60
CA LEU A 124 -1.18 -13.35 -9.19
C LEU A 124 -0.52 -12.62 -10.36
N ASN A 125 -0.63 -13.15 -11.59
CA ASN A 125 -0.11 -12.51 -12.80
C ASN A 125 -0.89 -11.25 -13.20
N ASP A 126 -2.12 -11.08 -12.70
CA ASP A 126 -2.95 -9.91 -12.94
C ASP A 126 -2.74 -8.82 -11.88
N LEU A 127 -2.02 -9.13 -10.80
CA LEU A 127 -1.69 -8.17 -9.74
C LEU A 127 -0.36 -7.48 -10.04
N GLU A 128 -0.39 -6.17 -10.12
CA GLU A 128 0.80 -5.34 -10.23
C GLU A 128 0.94 -4.52 -8.95
N LEU A 129 2.13 -4.57 -8.35
CA LEU A 129 2.45 -3.88 -7.11
C LEU A 129 3.29 -2.64 -7.40
N GLU A 130 2.92 -1.50 -6.81
CA GLU A 130 3.69 -0.26 -6.87
C GLU A 130 3.89 0.33 -5.47
N PHE A 131 5.11 0.77 -5.19
CA PHE A 131 5.39 1.67 -4.06
C PHE A 131 5.08 3.10 -4.48
N SER A 132 4.28 3.82 -3.71
CA SER A 132 3.78 5.18 -4.05
C SER A 132 4.85 6.29 -4.01
N GLY A 133 6.07 5.96 -3.57
CA GLY A 133 7.17 6.92 -3.38
C GLY A 133 7.23 7.55 -1.98
N ASN A 134 6.31 7.24 -1.06
CA ASN A 134 6.35 7.80 0.30
C ASN A 134 5.85 6.83 1.38
N LYS A 135 4.55 6.67 1.56
CA LYS A 135 3.93 5.99 2.70
C LYS A 135 2.83 5.02 2.29
N GLY A 136 2.81 4.54 1.06
CA GLY A 136 1.78 3.65 0.58
C GLY A 136 2.24 2.70 -0.52
N PHE A 137 1.41 1.70 -0.75
CA PHE A 137 1.49 0.80 -1.89
C PHE A 137 0.17 0.85 -2.68
N HIS A 138 0.26 0.68 -3.99
CA HIS A 138 -0.88 0.46 -4.85
C HIS A 138 -0.86 -0.98 -5.36
N ILE A 139 -1.99 -1.66 -5.35
CA ILE A 139 -2.17 -2.93 -6.05
C ILE A 139 -3.12 -2.65 -7.22
N LEU A 140 -2.59 -2.76 -8.44
CA LEU A 140 -3.37 -2.64 -9.66
C LEU A 140 -3.78 -4.03 -10.13
N ILE A 141 -5.07 -4.22 -10.39
CA ILE A 141 -5.62 -5.50 -10.84
C ILE A 141 -5.97 -5.35 -12.33
N LYS A 142 -5.17 -6.01 -13.19
CA LYS A 142 -5.29 -5.93 -14.65
C LYS A 142 -6.56 -6.61 -15.17
N GLY A 143 -7.04 -6.13 -16.30
CA GLY A 143 -8.15 -6.79 -17.01
C GLY A 143 -9.55 -6.49 -16.47
N HIS A 144 -9.68 -5.61 -15.48
CA HIS A 144 -10.95 -5.33 -14.78
C HIS A 144 -11.46 -3.89 -14.99
N LYS A 145 -11.30 -3.35 -16.20
CA LYS A 145 -11.70 -1.96 -16.55
C LYS A 145 -13.20 -1.72 -16.47
N ASP A 146 -14.00 -2.74 -16.74
CA ASP A 146 -15.46 -2.64 -16.91
C ASP A 146 -16.26 -2.93 -15.64
N ILE A 147 -15.60 -3.15 -14.50
CA ILE A 147 -16.31 -3.38 -13.23
C ILE A 147 -17.06 -2.11 -12.83
N PRO A 148 -18.40 -2.18 -12.63
CA PRO A 148 -19.20 -1.05 -12.18
C PRO A 148 -18.70 -0.48 -10.85
N ALA A 149 -18.92 0.83 -10.61
CA ALA A 149 -18.52 1.49 -9.38
C ALA A 149 -19.15 0.84 -8.12
N GLU A 150 -20.37 0.33 -8.24
CA GLU A 150 -21.05 -0.39 -7.16
C GLU A 150 -20.31 -1.69 -6.78
N ASP A 151 -19.93 -2.49 -7.77
CA ASP A 151 -19.22 -3.75 -7.54
C ASP A 151 -17.82 -3.49 -6.96
N ARG A 152 -17.14 -2.43 -7.43
CA ARG A 152 -15.86 -1.97 -6.85
C ARG A 152 -16.01 -1.58 -5.39
N ARG A 153 -17.10 -0.90 -5.05
CA ARG A 153 -17.42 -0.55 -3.67
C ARG A 153 -17.65 -1.81 -2.82
N GLN A 154 -18.35 -2.80 -3.34
CA GLN A 154 -18.59 -4.06 -2.65
C GLN A 154 -17.28 -4.85 -2.43
N ILE A 155 -16.37 -4.84 -3.40
CA ILE A 155 -15.02 -5.43 -3.24
C ILE A 155 -14.31 -4.77 -2.06
N ILE A 156 -14.27 -3.45 -2.00
CA ILE A 156 -13.60 -2.72 -0.90
C ILE A 156 -14.31 -2.95 0.43
N GLU A 157 -15.64 -2.89 0.49
CA GLU A 157 -16.41 -3.19 1.70
C GLU A 157 -16.13 -4.62 2.20
N PHE A 158 -15.99 -5.58 1.27
CA PHE A 158 -15.59 -6.94 1.61
C PHE A 158 -14.16 -7.00 2.17
N LEU A 159 -13.18 -6.37 1.51
CA LEU A 159 -11.79 -6.35 1.96
C LEU A 159 -11.65 -5.73 3.35
N MET A 160 -12.36 -4.64 3.60
CA MET A 160 -12.35 -3.95 4.90
C MET A 160 -13.20 -4.64 5.97
N GLY A 161 -13.92 -5.70 5.61
CA GLY A 161 -14.79 -6.43 6.53
C GLY A 161 -16.03 -5.63 6.95
N ASP A 162 -16.49 -4.72 6.11
CA ASP A 162 -17.77 -4.05 6.34
C ASP A 162 -18.91 -5.01 5.98
N LYS A 163 -19.97 -5.02 6.80
CA LYS A 163 -21.17 -5.85 6.57
C LYS A 163 -20.93 -7.37 6.54
N ILE A 164 -19.97 -7.89 7.33
CA ILE A 164 -19.73 -9.34 7.42
C ILE A 164 -20.96 -10.02 8.04
N ASP A 165 -21.55 -10.97 7.31
CA ASP A 165 -22.54 -11.88 7.89
C ASP A 165 -21.82 -12.92 8.77
N ARG A 166 -22.09 -12.87 10.08
CA ARG A 166 -21.47 -13.78 11.05
C ARG A 166 -21.79 -15.26 10.77
N ARG A 167 -22.85 -15.54 9.99
CA ARG A 167 -23.21 -16.92 9.58
C ARG A 167 -22.27 -17.44 8.50
N SER A 168 -21.63 -16.53 7.73
CA SER A 168 -20.67 -16.88 6.68
C SER A 168 -19.24 -17.10 7.17
N LEU A 169 -19.01 -17.11 8.49
CA LEU A 169 -17.68 -17.29 9.09
C LEU A 169 -17.23 -18.75 9.22
N ALA A 170 -17.96 -19.71 8.64
CA ALA A 170 -17.47 -21.09 8.58
C ALA A 170 -16.25 -21.16 7.64
N PRO A 171 -15.10 -21.75 8.06
CA PRO A 171 -13.90 -21.81 7.24
C PRO A 171 -14.11 -22.51 5.89
N SER A 172 -15.05 -23.45 5.84
CA SER A 172 -15.43 -24.18 4.62
C SER A 172 -16.14 -23.32 3.56
N LEU A 173 -16.67 -22.16 3.94
CA LEU A 173 -17.39 -21.25 3.02
C LEU A 173 -16.45 -20.28 2.29
N GLY A 174 -15.15 -20.33 2.57
CA GLY A 174 -14.21 -19.37 1.97
C GLY A 174 -14.34 -17.94 2.53
N GLY A 175 -13.87 -16.94 1.79
CA GLY A 175 -14.03 -15.54 2.14
C GLY A 175 -13.57 -15.21 3.56
N TRP A 176 -14.40 -14.46 4.28
CA TRP A 176 -14.16 -14.11 5.69
C TRP A 176 -14.13 -15.31 6.62
N GLY A 177 -14.65 -16.47 6.23
CA GLY A 177 -14.49 -17.72 6.98
C GLY A 177 -13.03 -18.17 7.07
N LYS A 178 -12.25 -18.02 5.97
CA LYS A 178 -10.80 -18.29 5.98
C LYS A 178 -10.05 -17.27 6.85
N GLU A 179 -10.40 -15.99 6.76
CA GLU A 179 -9.78 -14.94 7.57
C GLU A 179 -10.09 -15.12 9.06
N PHE A 180 -11.31 -15.51 9.38
CA PHE A 180 -11.71 -15.91 10.74
C PHE A 180 -10.87 -17.09 11.24
N ALA A 181 -10.66 -18.12 10.43
CA ALA A 181 -9.83 -19.26 10.80
C ALA A 181 -8.36 -18.87 11.07
N LYS A 182 -7.82 -17.89 10.31
CA LYS A 182 -6.49 -17.32 10.61
C LYS A 182 -6.47 -16.66 12.00
N GLY A 183 -7.47 -15.86 12.36
CA GLY A 183 -7.57 -15.27 13.68
C GLY A 183 -7.64 -16.33 14.79
N CYS A 184 -8.39 -17.41 14.59
CA CYS A 184 -8.43 -18.53 15.52
C CYS A 184 -7.06 -19.23 15.63
N ARG A 185 -6.34 -19.37 14.52
CA ARG A 185 -4.97 -19.93 14.48
C ARG A 185 -4.03 -19.05 15.31
N THR A 186 -4.05 -17.75 15.12
CA THR A 186 -3.23 -16.80 15.92
C THR A 186 -3.48 -16.98 17.42
N ILE A 187 -4.74 -17.04 17.86
CA ILE A 187 -5.06 -17.30 19.28
C ILE A 187 -4.45 -18.63 19.72
N ALA A 188 -4.57 -19.70 18.93
CA ALA A 188 -4.08 -21.01 19.30
C ALA A 188 -2.55 -21.09 19.34
N GLU A 189 -1.85 -20.39 18.47
CA GLU A 189 -0.39 -20.33 18.38
C GLU A 189 0.24 -19.51 19.50
N LEU A 190 -0.46 -18.49 19.97
CA LEU A 190 -0.04 -17.70 21.14
C LEU A 190 -0.16 -18.49 22.45
N CYS A 191 -1.01 -19.53 22.51
CA CYS A 191 -1.21 -20.32 23.70
C CYS A 191 -0.18 -21.46 23.84
N ALA A 192 0.29 -21.67 25.07
CA ALA A 192 1.18 -22.75 25.49
C ALA A 192 0.49 -23.66 26.52
N ASP A 193 1.24 -24.59 27.14
CA ASP A 193 0.73 -25.50 28.18
C ASP A 193 0.61 -24.81 29.55
N ASP A 194 0.74 -23.50 29.61
CA ASP A 194 0.65 -22.67 30.82
C ASP A 194 -0.60 -21.76 30.79
N LYS A 195 -1.54 -22.04 31.69
CA LYS A 195 -2.81 -21.32 31.78
C LYS A 195 -2.66 -19.84 32.12
N LYS A 196 -1.72 -19.52 33.01
CA LYS A 196 -1.50 -18.13 33.43
C LYS A 196 -0.84 -17.31 32.32
N TYR A 197 0.16 -17.88 31.67
CA TYR A 197 0.77 -17.29 30.49
C TYR A 197 -0.26 -17.04 29.41
N ASN A 198 -1.13 -18.03 29.13
CA ASN A 198 -2.18 -17.91 28.12
C ASN A 198 -3.17 -16.78 28.46
N GLU A 199 -3.60 -16.66 29.74
CA GLU A 199 -4.46 -15.55 30.15
C GLU A 199 -3.79 -14.19 29.90
N GLU A 200 -2.52 -14.05 30.28
CA GLU A 200 -1.76 -12.80 30.15
C GLU A 200 -1.57 -12.42 28.67
N ILE A 201 -1.16 -13.36 27.81
CA ILE A 201 -0.96 -13.08 26.37
C ILE A 201 -2.28 -12.77 25.65
N LEU A 202 -3.37 -13.45 26.00
CA LEU A 202 -4.68 -13.20 25.40
C LEU A 202 -5.28 -11.86 25.84
N LEU A 203 -4.96 -11.41 27.07
CA LEU A 203 -5.29 -10.06 27.52
C LEU A 203 -4.49 -9.00 26.75
N SER A 204 -3.20 -9.23 26.50
CA SER A 204 -2.34 -8.27 25.81
C SER A 204 -2.79 -8.00 24.38
N ILE A 205 -3.39 -8.98 23.72
CA ILE A 205 -3.97 -8.82 22.37
C ILE A 205 -5.42 -8.30 22.36
N GLY A 206 -5.95 -7.90 23.55
CA GLY A 206 -7.24 -7.22 23.67
C GLY A 206 -8.47 -8.11 23.82
N LEU A 207 -8.31 -9.39 24.15
CA LEU A 207 -9.46 -10.23 24.53
C LEU A 207 -9.99 -9.83 25.92
N PRO A 208 -11.32 -9.77 26.13
CA PRO A 208 -11.87 -9.45 27.45
C PRO A 208 -11.46 -10.46 28.51
N LYS A 209 -11.11 -10.01 29.72
CA LYS A 209 -10.53 -10.81 30.81
C LYS A 209 -11.21 -12.13 31.08
N VAL A 210 -12.55 -12.13 31.16
CA VAL A 210 -13.33 -13.34 31.42
C VAL A 210 -13.13 -14.39 30.32
N HIS A 211 -13.03 -13.95 29.05
CA HIS A 211 -12.84 -14.82 27.91
C HIS A 211 -11.39 -15.23 27.73
N ALA A 212 -10.42 -14.31 27.95
CA ALA A 212 -9.00 -14.59 27.94
C ALA A 212 -8.65 -15.72 28.92
N LYS A 213 -9.15 -15.63 30.16
CA LYS A 213 -8.96 -16.70 31.15
C LYS A 213 -9.55 -18.03 30.67
N LYS A 214 -10.79 -18.03 30.20
CA LYS A 214 -11.49 -19.27 29.79
C LYS A 214 -10.83 -19.93 28.58
N ILE A 215 -10.44 -19.12 27.59
CA ILE A 215 -9.72 -19.60 26.42
C ILE A 215 -8.35 -20.13 26.84
N GLY A 216 -7.63 -19.38 27.68
CA GLY A 216 -6.31 -19.78 28.18
C GLY A 216 -6.33 -21.08 28.98
N ASP A 217 -7.32 -21.25 29.84
CA ASP A 217 -7.53 -22.49 30.60
C ASP A 217 -7.74 -23.71 29.71
N LEU A 218 -8.57 -23.59 28.66
CA LEU A 218 -8.87 -24.67 27.74
C LEU A 218 -7.72 -24.89 26.73
N ALA A 219 -7.18 -23.81 26.18
CA ALA A 219 -6.09 -23.87 25.19
C ALA A 219 -4.73 -24.24 25.80
N SER A 220 -4.60 -24.44 27.10
CA SER A 220 -3.44 -25.10 27.72
C SER A 220 -3.28 -26.55 27.25
N SER A 221 -4.29 -27.15 26.65
CA SER A 221 -4.26 -28.48 26.07
C SER A 221 -4.19 -28.46 24.54
N GLU A 222 -3.31 -29.26 23.95
CA GLU A 222 -3.24 -29.43 22.49
C GLU A 222 -4.54 -29.95 21.87
N ILE A 223 -5.30 -30.75 22.64
CA ILE A 223 -6.62 -31.28 22.21
C ILE A 223 -7.56 -30.11 21.86
N VAL A 224 -7.40 -28.94 22.51
CA VAL A 224 -8.19 -27.74 22.23
C VAL A 224 -7.48 -26.84 21.19
N ARG A 225 -6.16 -26.68 21.28
CA ARG A 225 -5.41 -25.84 20.33
C ARG A 225 -5.51 -26.33 18.89
N ASN A 226 -5.45 -27.63 18.64
CA ASN A 226 -5.47 -28.18 17.29
C ASN A 226 -6.78 -27.93 16.55
N PRO A 227 -7.99 -28.19 17.10
CA PRO A 227 -9.24 -27.76 16.49
C PRO A 227 -9.36 -26.25 16.35
N LEU A 228 -8.89 -25.47 17.34
CA LEU A 228 -8.92 -24.00 17.30
C LEU A 228 -8.09 -23.46 16.13
N LYS A 229 -6.91 -24.02 15.83
CA LYS A 229 -6.10 -23.70 14.64
C LYS A 229 -6.87 -23.86 13.32
N GLN A 230 -7.87 -24.72 13.30
CA GLN A 230 -8.74 -24.97 12.15
C GLN A 230 -10.01 -24.10 12.14
N GLY A 231 -10.16 -23.18 13.09
CA GLY A 231 -11.34 -22.34 13.23
C GLY A 231 -12.56 -23.05 13.87
N ARG A 232 -12.36 -24.23 14.49
CA ARG A 232 -13.41 -24.94 15.22
C ARG A 232 -13.54 -24.38 16.63
N LEU A 233 -14.78 -24.10 17.04
CA LEU A 233 -15.12 -23.45 18.33
C LEU A 233 -16.11 -24.27 19.17
N ASP A 234 -16.36 -25.50 18.80
CA ASP A 234 -17.32 -26.40 19.45
C ASP A 234 -16.99 -26.71 20.93
N MET A 235 -15.73 -26.50 21.32
CA MET A 235 -15.26 -26.66 22.70
C MET A 235 -15.55 -25.45 23.61
N PHE A 236 -15.99 -24.32 23.06
CA PHE A 236 -16.27 -23.09 23.80
C PHE A 236 -17.78 -22.84 23.89
N ASP A 237 -18.22 -22.23 25.01
CA ASP A 237 -19.60 -21.75 25.10
C ASP A 237 -19.87 -20.59 24.14
N ALA A 238 -21.17 -20.29 23.93
CA ALA A 238 -21.63 -19.29 22.97
C ALA A 238 -21.05 -17.88 23.21
N LYS A 239 -20.84 -17.48 24.47
CA LYS A 239 -20.28 -16.16 24.79
C LYS A 239 -18.79 -16.08 24.45
N THR A 240 -18.04 -17.12 24.78
CA THR A 240 -16.61 -17.24 24.46
C THR A 240 -16.38 -17.38 22.96
N THR A 241 -17.21 -18.19 22.28
CA THR A 241 -17.25 -18.29 20.81
C THR A 241 -17.44 -16.92 20.15
N ASN A 242 -18.41 -16.13 20.64
CA ASN A 242 -18.64 -14.78 20.13
C ASN A 242 -17.48 -13.81 20.43
N ALA A 243 -16.80 -13.95 21.56
CA ALA A 243 -15.62 -13.15 21.87
C ALA A 243 -14.46 -13.45 20.91
N ILE A 244 -14.18 -14.73 20.62
CA ILE A 244 -13.19 -15.16 19.62
C ILE A 244 -13.55 -14.61 18.23
N ARG A 245 -14.80 -14.75 17.81
CA ARG A 245 -15.28 -14.24 16.52
C ARG A 245 -15.10 -12.73 16.40
N ASN A 246 -15.54 -11.99 17.41
CA ASN A 246 -15.41 -10.53 17.41
C ASN A 246 -13.97 -10.08 17.38
N TRP A 247 -13.09 -10.72 18.15
CA TRP A 247 -11.67 -10.41 18.15
C TRP A 247 -11.02 -10.72 16.78
N SER A 248 -11.27 -11.91 16.22
CA SER A 248 -10.71 -12.32 14.92
C SER A 248 -11.15 -11.39 13.79
N ILE A 249 -12.43 -10.98 13.78
CA ILE A 249 -12.92 -10.00 12.79
C ILE A 249 -12.26 -8.64 13.01
N LYS A 250 -12.18 -8.18 14.27
CA LYS A 250 -11.62 -6.87 14.60
C LYS A 250 -10.15 -6.78 14.19
N SER A 251 -9.32 -7.77 14.54
CA SER A 251 -7.89 -7.79 14.21
C SER A 251 -7.66 -7.75 12.69
N ARG A 252 -8.51 -8.44 11.91
CA ARG A 252 -8.41 -8.41 10.43
C ARG A 252 -8.89 -7.08 9.84
N LYS A 253 -9.93 -6.48 10.40
CA LYS A 253 -10.36 -5.12 10.00
C LYS A 253 -9.28 -4.08 10.24
N GLU A 254 -8.60 -4.15 11.38
CA GLU A 254 -7.48 -3.25 11.70
C GLU A 254 -6.34 -3.40 10.71
N ALA A 255 -6.01 -4.62 10.28
CA ALA A 255 -4.99 -4.87 9.26
C ALA A 255 -5.34 -4.25 7.89
N PHE A 256 -6.63 -4.16 7.52
CA PHE A 256 -7.08 -3.57 6.26
C PHE A 256 -7.62 -2.13 6.40
N SER A 257 -7.52 -1.52 7.59
CA SER A 257 -7.97 -0.14 7.81
C SER A 257 -7.15 0.91 7.04
N THR A 258 -6.00 0.50 6.50
CA THR A 258 -5.10 1.32 5.70
C THR A 258 -5.55 1.49 4.25
N ILE A 259 -6.62 0.81 3.81
CA ILE A 259 -7.16 0.91 2.44
C ILE A 259 -7.93 2.23 2.27
N ASP A 260 -7.54 3.03 1.27
CA ASP A 260 -8.33 4.21 0.84
C ASP A 260 -9.48 3.77 -0.09
N LYS A 261 -10.71 3.80 0.45
CA LYS A 261 -11.92 3.43 -0.29
C LYS A 261 -12.19 4.29 -1.53
N VAL A 262 -11.80 5.55 -1.48
CA VAL A 262 -12.15 6.52 -2.52
C VAL A 262 -11.40 6.23 -3.81
N VAL A 263 -10.14 5.80 -3.71
CA VAL A 263 -9.29 5.54 -4.89
C VAL A 263 -9.89 4.49 -5.81
N THR A 264 -10.44 3.42 -5.26
CA THR A 264 -10.97 2.30 -6.05
C THR A 264 -12.28 2.63 -6.77
N VAL A 265 -13.08 3.55 -6.23
CA VAL A 265 -14.43 3.84 -6.72
C VAL A 265 -14.47 5.09 -7.61
N ASP A 266 -13.60 6.08 -7.35
CA ASP A 266 -13.59 7.36 -8.06
C ASP A 266 -12.95 7.25 -9.44
N LYS A 267 -13.77 7.28 -10.49
CA LYS A 267 -13.33 7.23 -11.90
C LYS A 267 -12.42 8.40 -12.33
N ASN A 268 -12.40 9.50 -11.60
CA ASN A 268 -11.55 10.67 -11.87
C ASN A 268 -10.28 10.68 -11.02
N ARG A 269 -10.04 9.59 -10.26
CA ARG A 269 -8.84 9.49 -9.43
C ARG A 269 -7.59 9.50 -10.30
N ILE A 270 -6.58 10.22 -9.83
CA ILE A 270 -5.23 10.22 -10.39
C ILE A 270 -4.27 9.70 -9.34
N LEU A 271 -3.34 8.84 -9.77
CA LEU A 271 -2.29 8.27 -8.93
C LEU A 271 -0.92 8.67 -9.46
N ARG A 272 0.07 8.71 -8.57
CA ARG A 272 1.45 8.91 -8.97
C ARG A 272 1.90 7.71 -9.79
N VAL A 273 2.55 7.99 -10.92
CA VAL A 273 2.99 6.93 -11.84
C VAL A 273 4.37 6.41 -11.46
N ALA A 274 4.62 5.14 -11.76
CA ALA A 274 5.96 4.57 -11.64
C ALA A 274 6.98 5.38 -12.46
N GLY A 275 8.14 5.66 -11.87
CA GLY A 275 9.16 6.58 -12.38
C GLY A 275 9.04 8.02 -11.86
N SER A 276 7.89 8.42 -11.30
CA SER A 276 7.73 9.76 -10.72
C SER A 276 8.35 9.85 -9.32
N LEU A 277 9.00 10.96 -9.03
CA LEU A 277 9.49 11.28 -7.68
C LEU A 277 8.34 11.79 -6.78
N HIS A 278 8.45 11.51 -5.48
CA HIS A 278 7.58 12.10 -4.49
C HIS A 278 8.17 13.39 -3.92
N PRO A 279 7.47 14.56 -3.98
CA PRO A 279 8.06 15.85 -3.66
C PRO A 279 8.43 16.06 -2.19
N LYS A 280 7.92 15.22 -1.27
CA LYS A 280 8.24 15.30 0.17
C LYS A 280 9.32 14.31 0.61
N SER A 281 9.39 13.14 -0.03
CA SER A 281 10.37 12.11 0.32
C SER A 281 11.56 12.05 -0.62
N GLY A 282 11.43 12.57 -1.85
CA GLY A 282 12.43 12.39 -2.91
C GLY A 282 12.56 10.96 -3.44
N LEU A 283 11.71 10.04 -2.98
CA LEU A 283 11.74 8.65 -3.42
C LEU A 283 10.93 8.46 -4.70
N VAL A 284 11.34 7.47 -5.49
CA VAL A 284 10.69 7.12 -6.75
C VAL A 284 9.43 6.29 -6.47
N CYS A 285 8.32 6.59 -7.15
CA CYS A 285 7.22 5.64 -7.28
C CYS A 285 7.71 4.49 -8.18
N LEU A 286 7.62 3.26 -7.68
CA LEU A 286 8.32 2.13 -8.29
C LEU A 286 7.44 0.90 -8.38
N THR A 287 7.37 0.30 -9.58
CA THR A 287 6.80 -1.04 -9.75
C THR A 287 7.69 -2.09 -9.10
N LEU A 288 7.08 -2.99 -8.34
CA LEU A 288 7.72 -4.04 -7.56
C LEU A 288 7.18 -5.41 -8.00
N GLU A 289 7.98 -6.44 -7.77
CA GLU A 289 7.51 -7.83 -7.85
C GLU A 289 6.77 -8.20 -6.55
N LEU A 290 5.75 -9.04 -6.64
CA LEU A 290 5.05 -9.51 -5.42
C LEU A 290 5.99 -10.25 -4.45
N SER A 291 7.03 -10.89 -4.96
CA SER A 291 8.07 -11.56 -4.16
C SER A 291 8.92 -10.60 -3.32
N ASP A 292 8.99 -9.31 -3.70
CA ASP A 292 9.74 -8.31 -2.94
C ASP A 292 9.12 -8.07 -1.55
N LEU A 293 7.82 -8.32 -1.39
CA LEU A 293 7.13 -8.19 -0.11
C LEU A 293 7.69 -9.10 0.99
N SER A 294 8.32 -10.21 0.62
CA SER A 294 8.98 -11.12 1.57
C SER A 294 10.38 -10.67 2.00
N ASN A 295 10.93 -9.65 1.34
CA ASN A 295 12.27 -9.11 1.65
C ASN A 295 12.31 -7.58 1.48
N PRO A 296 11.96 -6.80 2.51
CA PRO A 296 11.94 -5.33 2.47
C PRO A 296 13.28 -4.70 2.08
N GLU A 297 14.43 -5.34 2.37
CA GLU A 297 15.76 -4.83 1.99
C GLU A 297 15.91 -4.72 0.46
N ILE A 298 15.35 -5.66 -0.29
CA ILE A 298 15.36 -5.61 -1.77
C ILE A 298 14.61 -4.37 -2.27
N ILE A 299 13.55 -3.96 -1.59
CA ILE A 299 12.80 -2.75 -1.96
C ILE A 299 13.68 -1.51 -1.78
N PHE A 300 14.45 -1.41 -0.70
CA PHE A 300 15.40 -0.31 -0.51
C PHE A 300 16.46 -0.26 -1.61
N GLU A 301 17.05 -1.39 -1.97
CA GLU A 301 18.04 -1.46 -3.05
C GLU A 301 17.44 -1.07 -4.41
N LYS A 302 16.24 -1.52 -4.72
CA LYS A 302 15.50 -1.12 -5.94
C LYS A 302 15.22 0.39 -5.94
N LEU A 303 14.85 0.98 -4.80
CA LEU A 303 14.61 2.43 -4.69
C LEU A 303 15.88 3.25 -4.88
N LYS A 304 17.01 2.82 -4.31
CA LYS A 304 18.33 3.44 -4.54
C LYS A 304 18.70 3.40 -6.01
N ALA A 305 18.59 2.23 -6.64
CA ALA A 305 18.90 2.05 -8.06
C ALA A 305 18.00 2.93 -8.95
N ALA A 306 16.69 2.98 -8.68
CA ALA A 306 15.74 3.80 -9.43
C ALA A 306 16.00 5.30 -9.28
N GLY A 307 16.46 5.77 -8.11
CA GLY A 307 16.82 7.16 -7.85
C GLY A 307 18.18 7.58 -8.42
N GLY A 308 19.02 6.62 -8.81
CA GLY A 308 20.35 6.81 -9.42
C GLY A 308 21.50 6.61 -8.44
N LEU A 309 22.47 5.78 -8.86
CA LEU A 309 23.66 5.43 -8.07
C LEU A 309 24.88 6.28 -8.44
N ASP A 310 24.81 7.09 -9.51
CA ASP A 310 25.87 8.02 -9.91
C ASP A 310 26.07 9.11 -8.85
N GLU A 311 27.33 9.47 -8.60
CA GLU A 311 27.66 10.51 -7.63
C GLU A 311 27.34 11.91 -8.16
N VAL A 312 26.78 12.73 -7.28
CA VAL A 312 26.49 14.14 -7.53
C VAL A 312 26.92 14.99 -6.33
N THR A 313 27.30 16.24 -6.61
CA THR A 313 27.64 17.19 -5.54
C THR A 313 26.38 17.86 -5.01
N LEU A 314 26.08 17.67 -3.72
CA LEU A 314 24.99 18.34 -3.00
C LEU A 314 25.57 19.31 -1.98
N THR A 315 25.08 20.56 -1.99
CA THR A 315 25.36 21.54 -0.93
C THR A 315 24.10 21.71 -0.09
N LEU A 316 24.19 21.37 1.21
CA LEU A 316 23.17 21.61 2.22
C LEU A 316 23.45 22.96 2.88
N THR A 317 22.49 23.87 2.85
CA THR A 317 22.57 25.17 3.53
C THR A 317 22.16 25.10 4.99
N GLU A 318 21.37 24.09 5.34
CA GLU A 318 20.91 23.76 6.69
C GLU A 318 21.04 22.24 6.92
N PRO A 319 21.05 21.77 8.19
CA PRO A 319 21.03 20.35 8.47
C PRO A 319 19.81 19.65 7.86
N ALA A 320 20.01 18.46 7.31
CA ALA A 320 18.97 17.63 6.75
C ALA A 320 18.86 16.27 7.47
N LEU A 321 17.67 15.70 7.53
CA LEU A 321 17.43 14.40 8.14
C LEU A 321 17.23 13.36 7.03
N GLU A 322 18.13 12.38 6.97
CA GLU A 322 17.91 11.17 6.20
C GLU A 322 17.00 10.26 7.03
N ASN A 323 15.87 9.88 6.45
CA ASN A 323 14.94 8.92 7.03
C ASN A 323 14.60 7.88 5.93
N PHE A 324 15.61 7.09 5.57
CA PHE A 324 15.46 6.04 4.56
C PHE A 324 15.62 4.66 5.22
N GLU A 325 16.84 4.10 5.35
CA GLU A 325 17.08 2.86 6.10
C GLU A 325 17.26 3.15 7.59
N ARG A 326 18.04 4.19 7.89
CA ARG A 326 18.32 4.63 9.25
C ARG A 326 18.09 6.13 9.37
N VAL A 327 17.75 6.57 10.56
CA VAL A 327 17.67 8.00 10.83
C VAL A 327 19.10 8.52 11.01
N HIS A 328 19.53 9.35 10.06
CA HIS A 328 20.86 10.01 10.09
C HIS A 328 20.72 11.51 9.86
N ARG A 329 21.44 12.30 10.65
CA ARG A 329 21.47 13.76 10.51
C ARG A 329 22.70 14.17 9.73
N TRP A 330 22.46 14.88 8.64
CA TRP A 330 23.49 15.51 7.81
C TRP A 330 23.60 16.98 8.19
N GLU A 331 24.80 17.45 8.53
CA GLU A 331 25.04 18.86 8.84
C GLU A 331 25.11 19.70 7.56
N ALA A 332 25.05 21.06 7.71
CA ALA A 332 25.27 21.94 6.57
C ALA A 332 26.69 21.74 6.01
N GLY A 333 26.79 21.63 4.68
CA GLY A 333 28.07 21.33 4.03
C GLY A 333 27.90 20.90 2.57
N THR A 334 29.03 20.59 1.93
CA THR A 334 29.06 20.09 0.56
C THR A 334 29.52 18.64 0.54
N TYR A 335 28.73 17.77 -0.12
CA TYR A 335 28.91 16.33 -0.12
C TYR A 335 28.90 15.78 -1.54
N ASN A 336 29.75 14.77 -1.79
CA ASN A 336 29.71 13.95 -2.98
C ASN A 336 28.99 12.64 -2.61
N ILE A 337 27.78 12.46 -3.07
CA ILE A 337 26.89 11.37 -2.65
C ILE A 337 26.08 10.83 -3.82
N PRO A 338 25.58 9.60 -3.74
CA PRO A 338 24.70 9.03 -4.76
C PRO A 338 23.47 9.92 -5.04
N ARG A 339 23.08 9.98 -6.30
CA ARG A 339 21.97 10.84 -6.78
C ARG A 339 20.68 10.63 -5.99
N TRP A 340 20.30 9.37 -5.71
CA TRP A 340 19.10 9.07 -4.94
C TRP A 340 19.11 9.75 -3.57
N LEU A 341 20.25 9.73 -2.90
CA LEU A 341 20.42 10.35 -1.57
C LEU A 341 20.42 11.88 -1.67
N ALA A 342 21.06 12.43 -2.72
CA ALA A 342 21.03 13.87 -2.97
C ALA A 342 19.59 14.36 -3.25
N ILE A 343 18.79 13.61 -3.99
CA ILE A 343 17.37 13.91 -4.22
C ILE A 343 16.62 13.86 -2.89
N HIS A 344 16.78 12.79 -2.11
CA HIS A 344 16.10 12.60 -0.81
C HIS A 344 16.42 13.74 0.16
N LEU A 345 17.70 14.06 0.37
CA LEU A 345 18.12 15.15 1.27
C LEU A 345 17.69 16.53 0.77
N SER A 346 17.66 16.76 -0.55
CA SER A 346 17.27 18.05 -1.12
C SER A 346 15.83 18.45 -0.87
N VAL A 347 14.94 17.51 -0.60
CA VAL A 347 13.51 17.79 -0.30
C VAL A 347 13.24 17.95 1.19
N GLN A 348 14.22 17.59 2.05
CA GLN A 348 14.16 17.80 3.50
C GLN A 348 14.65 19.20 3.89
N ASN A 349 15.25 19.94 2.95
CA ASN A 349 15.76 21.31 3.08
C ASN A 349 14.80 22.35 2.49
#